data_2c76a3719f09a8f1794674ce7b032fd2
#
_entry.id   2c76a3719f09a8f1794674ce7b032fd2
#
_cell.length_a   1.000
_cell.length_b   1.000
_cell.length_c   1.000
_cell.angle_alpha   90.00
_cell.angle_beta   90.00
_cell.angle_gamma   90.00
#
_symmetry.space_group_name_H-M   'P 1'
#
loop_
_entity.id
_entity.type
_entity.pdbx_description
1 polymer ?
#
loop_
_entity_poly.entity_id
_entity_poly.type
_entity_poly.pdbx_seq_one_letter_code
_entity_poly.pdbx_strand_id
1 'polypeptide(L)'
;METSPRHQARERALSLMYEAELKGNPPSEILGALMVPPDPYTVELLTSVEERQAEIDDFIDSAAIGWDLARMAVVDRNVLRLAVAELLGSSEVPTAVILNEAVELASGYSTDDSGRFVNGVLSTLAARIRD
;
A
#
# COMPACT_ATOMS: atom_id res chain seq x y z
N MET A 1 22.76 -5.76 5.09
CA MET A 1 22.33 -4.47 4.54
C MET A 1 21.20 -3.90 5.40
N GLU A 2 21.35 -2.69 5.84
CA GLU A 2 20.31 -2.09 6.66
C GLU A 2 19.12 -1.66 5.84
N THR A 3 17.94 -1.96 6.36
CA THR A 3 16.68 -1.55 5.75
C THR A 3 16.44 -0.08 6.08
N SER A 4 16.01 0.71 5.09
CA SER A 4 15.74 2.13 5.34
C SER A 4 14.56 2.30 6.31
N PRO A 5 14.52 3.42 7.06
CA PRO A 5 13.38 3.70 7.94
C PRO A 5 12.04 3.72 7.21
N ARG A 6 11.99 4.23 5.96
CA ARG A 6 10.75 4.23 5.19
C ARG A 6 10.34 2.83 4.74
N HIS A 7 11.32 1.97 4.42
CA HIS A 7 11.01 0.59 4.11
C HIS A 7 10.35 -0.10 5.32
N GLN A 8 10.94 0.09 6.50
CA GLN A 8 10.38 -0.45 7.74
C GLN A 8 9.00 0.10 8.03
N ALA A 9 8.79 1.39 7.77
CA ALA A 9 7.50 2.04 7.97
C ALA A 9 6.44 1.45 7.04
N ARG A 10 6.80 1.14 5.80
CA ARG A 10 5.89 0.50 4.83
C ARG A 10 5.55 -0.93 5.23
N GLU A 11 6.54 -1.70 5.70
CA GLU A 11 6.29 -3.06 6.21
C GLU A 11 5.32 -3.02 7.39
N ARG A 12 5.54 -2.09 8.31
CA ARG A 12 4.66 -1.94 9.48
C ARG A 12 3.24 -1.55 9.05
N ALA A 13 3.13 -0.64 8.09
CA ALA A 13 1.82 -0.23 7.57
C ALA A 13 1.09 -1.41 6.94
N LEU A 14 1.78 -2.23 6.14
CA LEU A 14 1.19 -3.41 5.54
C LEU A 14 0.68 -4.38 6.60
N SER A 15 1.48 -4.63 7.64
CA SER A 15 1.11 -5.50 8.74
C SER A 15 -0.14 -5.00 9.47
N LEU A 16 -0.22 -3.70 9.72
CA LEU A 16 -1.36 -3.11 10.42
C LEU A 16 -2.62 -3.11 9.55
N MET A 17 -2.48 -2.93 8.25
CA MET A 17 -3.61 -3.05 7.33
C MET A 17 -4.16 -4.48 7.27
N TYR A 18 -3.26 -5.46 7.30
CA TYR A 18 -3.67 -6.86 7.33
C TYR A 18 -4.48 -7.15 8.60
N GLU A 19 -3.99 -6.67 9.74
CA GLU A 19 -4.69 -6.82 11.01
C GLU A 19 -6.06 -6.13 10.98
N ALA A 20 -6.14 -4.91 10.44
CA ALA A 20 -7.38 -4.17 10.33
C ALA A 20 -8.41 -4.93 9.49
N GLU A 21 -7.97 -5.50 8.37
CA GLU A 21 -8.87 -6.24 7.49
C GLU A 21 -9.36 -7.52 8.15
N LEU A 22 -8.49 -8.26 8.83
CA LEU A 22 -8.89 -9.49 9.55
C LEU A 22 -9.89 -9.21 10.65
N LYS A 23 -9.76 -8.09 11.34
CA LYS A 23 -10.65 -7.71 12.44
C LYS A 23 -11.91 -6.99 11.96
N GLY A 24 -11.95 -6.59 10.69
CA GLY A 24 -13.05 -5.80 10.17
C GLY A 24 -13.10 -4.39 10.74
N ASN A 25 -11.95 -3.86 11.16
CA ASN A 25 -11.85 -2.53 11.77
C ASN A 25 -11.11 -1.58 10.82
N PRO A 26 -11.40 -0.26 10.87
CA PRO A 26 -10.60 0.69 10.10
C PRO A 26 -9.19 0.82 10.67
N PRO A 27 -8.20 1.20 9.86
CA PRO A 27 -6.82 1.39 10.34
C PRO A 27 -6.69 2.31 11.55
N SER A 28 -7.52 3.34 11.66
CA SER A 28 -7.47 4.26 12.79
C SER A 28 -7.74 3.57 14.12
N GLU A 29 -8.61 2.56 14.15
CA GLU A 29 -8.87 1.80 15.37
C GLU A 29 -7.66 0.96 15.77
N ILE A 30 -6.99 0.37 14.79
CA ILE A 30 -5.79 -0.42 15.05
C ILE A 30 -4.70 0.49 15.61
N LEU A 31 -4.50 1.67 15.00
CA LEU A 31 -3.52 2.64 15.47
C LEU A 31 -3.81 3.12 16.89
N GLY A 32 -5.10 3.39 17.18
CA GLY A 32 -5.51 3.86 18.50
C GLY A 32 -5.35 2.83 19.60
N ALA A 33 -5.29 1.56 19.26
CA ALA A 33 -5.11 0.48 20.23
C ALA A 33 -3.64 0.17 20.53
N LEU A 34 -2.71 0.73 19.77
CA LEU A 34 -1.28 0.50 20.01
C LEU A 34 -0.80 1.28 21.25
N MET A 35 -0.04 0.61 22.09
CA MET A 35 0.51 1.24 23.29
C MET A 35 1.60 2.27 22.95
N VAL A 36 2.34 2.00 21.87
CA VAL A 36 3.40 2.88 21.38
C VAL A 36 3.08 3.21 19.93
N PRO A 37 2.99 4.50 19.55
CA PRO A 37 2.71 4.86 18.18
C PRO A 37 3.84 4.40 17.25
N PRO A 38 3.52 3.95 16.03
CA PRO A 38 4.55 3.57 15.06
C PRO A 38 5.20 4.81 14.46
N ASP A 39 6.15 4.57 13.55
CA ASP A 39 6.79 5.67 12.81
C ASP A 39 5.74 6.61 12.22
N PRO A 40 5.97 7.95 12.27
CA PRO A 40 5.04 8.91 11.69
C PRO A 40 4.66 8.62 10.23
N TYR A 41 5.58 8.08 9.44
CA TYR A 41 5.29 7.74 8.04
C TYR A 41 4.26 6.60 7.96
N THR A 42 4.34 5.62 8.86
CA THR A 42 3.33 4.55 8.95
C THR A 42 1.95 5.15 9.24
N VAL A 43 1.88 6.07 10.19
CA VAL A 43 0.61 6.74 10.55
C VAL A 43 0.07 7.52 9.36
N GLU A 44 0.93 8.27 8.67
CA GLU A 44 0.55 9.04 7.48
C GLU A 44 -0.03 8.14 6.38
N LEU A 45 0.63 7.02 6.09
CA LEU A 45 0.16 6.08 5.08
C LEU A 45 -1.21 5.50 5.43
N LEU A 46 -1.37 5.04 6.67
CA LEU A 46 -2.63 4.44 7.10
C LEU A 46 -3.78 5.44 7.12
N THR A 47 -3.49 6.65 7.57
CA THR A 47 -4.47 7.74 7.57
C THR A 47 -4.90 8.08 6.14
N SER A 48 -3.95 8.18 5.23
CA SER A 48 -4.22 8.47 3.82
C SER A 48 -5.08 7.37 3.17
N VAL A 49 -4.75 6.11 3.43
CA VAL A 49 -5.52 4.99 2.90
C VAL A 49 -6.96 5.05 3.40
N GLU A 50 -7.15 5.29 4.68
CA GLU A 50 -8.51 5.35 5.26
C GLU A 50 -9.32 6.52 4.71
N GLU A 51 -8.72 7.72 4.66
CA GLU A 51 -9.41 8.92 4.22
C GLU A 51 -9.72 8.92 2.74
N ARG A 52 -8.87 8.28 1.93
CA ARG A 52 -8.97 8.30 0.47
C ARG A 52 -9.28 6.93 -0.11
N GLN A 53 -9.81 6.02 0.68
CA GLN A 53 -9.99 4.63 0.24
C GLN A 53 -10.83 4.51 -1.02
N ALA A 54 -11.94 5.23 -1.13
CA ALA A 54 -12.80 5.17 -2.31
C ALA A 54 -12.04 5.60 -3.58
N GLU A 55 -11.31 6.70 -3.50
CA GLU A 55 -10.49 7.20 -4.61
C GLU A 55 -9.39 6.21 -4.97
N ILE A 56 -8.69 5.69 -3.96
CA ILE A 56 -7.61 4.72 -4.14
C ILE A 56 -8.14 3.45 -4.82
N ASP A 57 -9.24 2.92 -4.33
CA ASP A 57 -9.83 1.70 -4.87
C ASP A 57 -10.31 1.90 -6.32
N ASP A 58 -10.85 3.07 -6.65
CA ASP A 58 -11.24 3.40 -8.01
C ASP A 58 -10.05 3.40 -8.96
N PHE A 59 -8.92 3.97 -8.53
CA PHE A 59 -7.69 3.92 -9.33
C PHE A 59 -7.27 2.47 -9.59
N ILE A 60 -7.26 1.66 -8.54
CA ILE A 60 -6.82 0.25 -8.67
C ILE A 60 -7.75 -0.50 -9.63
N ASP A 61 -9.05 -0.36 -9.47
CA ASP A 61 -10.04 -1.01 -10.35
C ASP A 61 -9.85 -0.61 -11.81
N SER A 62 -9.51 0.64 -12.06
CA SER A 62 -9.33 1.15 -13.42
C SER A 62 -8.11 0.57 -14.13
N ALA A 63 -7.12 0.11 -13.36
CA ALA A 63 -5.85 -0.39 -13.91
C ALA A 63 -5.72 -1.91 -13.84
N ALA A 64 -6.38 -2.55 -12.88
CA ALA A 64 -6.31 -4.00 -12.68
C ALA A 64 -7.41 -4.69 -13.51
N ILE A 65 -7.31 -4.59 -14.82
CA ILE A 65 -8.33 -5.09 -15.74
C ILE A 65 -8.51 -6.60 -15.57
N GLY A 66 -9.76 -7.01 -15.37
CA GLY A 66 -10.09 -8.42 -15.17
C GLY A 66 -9.93 -8.92 -13.74
N TRP A 67 -9.53 -8.04 -12.81
CA TRP A 67 -9.35 -8.41 -11.42
C TRP A 67 -10.15 -7.51 -10.49
N ASP A 68 -11.15 -8.07 -9.84
CA ASP A 68 -11.88 -7.36 -8.79
C ASP A 68 -10.99 -7.19 -7.56
N LEU A 69 -11.03 -6.01 -6.98
CA LEU A 69 -10.29 -5.72 -5.75
C LEU A 69 -10.63 -6.74 -4.65
N ALA A 70 -11.90 -7.08 -4.52
CA ALA A 70 -12.36 -8.04 -3.51
C ALA A 70 -11.82 -9.46 -3.72
N ARG A 71 -11.40 -9.79 -4.94
CA ARG A 71 -10.88 -11.12 -5.28
C ARG A 71 -9.36 -11.20 -5.26
N MET A 72 -8.70 -10.07 -5.11
CA MET A 72 -7.24 -10.05 -5.00
C MET A 72 -6.79 -10.73 -3.71
N ALA A 73 -5.59 -11.29 -3.72
CA ALA A 73 -4.95 -11.72 -2.48
C ALA A 73 -4.85 -10.52 -1.54
N VAL A 74 -5.02 -10.76 -0.25
CA VAL A 74 -5.02 -9.69 0.77
C VAL A 74 -3.74 -8.86 0.70
N VAL A 75 -2.59 -9.52 0.56
CA VAL A 75 -1.30 -8.81 0.46
C VAL A 75 -1.28 -7.91 -0.76
N ASP A 76 -1.67 -8.42 -1.93
CA ASP A 76 -1.66 -7.65 -3.18
C ASP A 76 -2.53 -6.40 -3.07
N ARG A 77 -3.75 -6.57 -2.58
CA ARG A 77 -4.71 -5.48 -2.40
C ARG A 77 -4.14 -4.39 -1.47
N ASN A 78 -3.58 -4.80 -0.35
CA ASN A 78 -3.07 -3.85 0.63
C ASN A 78 -1.79 -3.16 0.17
N VAL A 79 -0.91 -3.88 -0.53
CA VAL A 79 0.28 -3.28 -1.13
C VAL A 79 -0.12 -2.23 -2.16
N LEU A 80 -1.09 -2.55 -3.01
CA LEU A 80 -1.60 -1.59 -4.00
C LEU A 80 -2.19 -0.35 -3.34
N ARG A 81 -2.98 -0.51 -2.29
CA ARG A 81 -3.56 0.62 -1.56
C ARG A 81 -2.50 1.53 -0.97
N LEU A 82 -1.48 0.94 -0.33
CA LEU A 82 -0.39 1.71 0.26
C LEU A 82 0.40 2.47 -0.81
N ALA A 83 0.73 1.81 -1.91
CA ALA A 83 1.51 2.43 -2.97
C ALA A 83 0.74 3.56 -3.65
N VAL A 84 -0.55 3.39 -3.91
CA VAL A 84 -1.37 4.45 -4.48
C VAL A 84 -1.46 5.64 -3.52
N ALA A 85 -1.60 5.39 -2.22
CA ALA A 85 -1.58 6.45 -1.22
C ALA A 85 -0.27 7.24 -1.28
N GLU A 86 0.88 6.57 -1.43
CA GLU A 86 2.17 7.25 -1.58
C GLU A 86 2.24 8.04 -2.89
N LEU A 87 1.77 7.47 -4.00
CA LEU A 87 1.75 8.18 -5.28
C LEU A 87 0.94 9.47 -5.21
N LEU A 88 -0.16 9.44 -4.47
CA LEU A 88 -1.05 10.60 -4.33
C LEU A 88 -0.53 11.63 -3.34
N GLY A 89 0.10 11.19 -2.26
CA GLY A 89 0.38 12.06 -1.11
C GLY A 89 1.84 12.33 -0.80
N SER A 90 2.76 11.48 -1.21
CA SER A 90 4.17 11.58 -0.83
C SER A 90 5.01 12.12 -1.99
N SER A 91 4.78 13.38 -2.35
CA SER A 91 5.39 13.98 -3.54
C SER A 91 6.92 14.01 -3.49
N GLU A 92 7.50 13.98 -2.30
CA GLU A 92 8.96 13.97 -2.11
C GLU A 92 9.59 12.59 -2.35
N VAL A 93 8.78 11.53 -2.43
CA VAL A 93 9.29 10.18 -2.69
C VAL A 93 9.25 9.91 -4.19
N PRO A 94 10.40 9.57 -4.81
CA PRO A 94 10.41 9.28 -6.25
C PRO A 94 9.49 8.13 -6.63
N THR A 95 8.83 8.26 -7.77
CA THR A 95 7.93 7.23 -8.28
C THR A 95 8.59 5.86 -8.35
N ALA A 96 9.82 5.79 -8.87
CA ALA A 96 10.54 4.53 -8.99
C ALA A 96 10.75 3.85 -7.64
N VAL A 97 10.98 4.63 -6.58
CA VAL A 97 11.16 4.10 -5.23
C VAL A 97 9.84 3.48 -4.74
N ILE A 98 8.74 4.17 -4.96
CA ILE A 98 7.42 3.65 -4.54
C ILE A 98 7.12 2.33 -5.23
N LEU A 99 7.33 2.25 -6.53
CA LEU A 99 7.09 1.03 -7.29
C LEU A 99 7.99 -0.11 -6.87
N ASN A 100 9.29 0.14 -6.72
CA ASN A 100 10.24 -0.89 -6.31
C ASN A 100 9.92 -1.44 -4.91
N GLU A 101 9.57 -0.56 -3.98
CA GLU A 101 9.22 -0.97 -2.63
C GLU A 101 7.94 -1.81 -2.60
N ALA A 102 6.95 -1.42 -3.40
CA ALA A 102 5.70 -2.17 -3.50
C ALA A 102 5.96 -3.58 -4.06
N VAL A 103 6.79 -3.70 -5.09
CA VAL A 103 7.16 -4.99 -5.68
C VAL A 103 7.87 -5.87 -4.65
N GLU A 104 8.81 -5.30 -3.90
CA GLU A 104 9.52 -6.04 -2.85
C GLU A 104 8.57 -6.55 -1.77
N LEU A 105 7.64 -5.71 -1.33
CA LEU A 105 6.66 -6.12 -0.32
C LEU A 105 5.77 -7.25 -0.85
N ALA A 106 5.26 -7.11 -2.07
CA ALA A 106 4.39 -8.12 -2.66
C ALA A 106 5.13 -9.45 -2.84
N SER A 107 6.35 -9.42 -3.37
CA SER A 107 7.15 -10.63 -3.58
C SER A 107 7.57 -11.27 -2.26
N GLY A 108 7.89 -10.45 -1.27
CA GLY A 108 8.38 -10.94 0.03
C GLY A 108 7.29 -11.54 0.89
N TYR A 109 6.09 -10.99 0.85
CA TYR A 109 4.97 -11.44 1.68
C TYR A 109 3.98 -12.32 0.93
N SER A 110 4.13 -12.48 -0.37
CA SER A 110 3.28 -13.35 -1.18
C SER A 110 4.14 -14.15 -2.16
N THR A 111 4.09 -13.83 -3.47
CA THR A 111 4.84 -14.57 -4.49
C THR A 111 5.51 -13.61 -5.48
N ASP A 112 6.42 -14.17 -6.30
CA ASP A 112 7.01 -13.39 -7.39
C ASP A 112 5.96 -12.97 -8.43
N ASP A 113 4.93 -13.80 -8.61
CA ASP A 113 3.79 -13.44 -9.48
C ASP A 113 3.06 -12.23 -8.94
N SER A 114 2.90 -12.13 -7.61
CA SER A 114 2.32 -10.95 -6.96
C SER A 114 3.15 -9.71 -7.26
N GLY A 115 4.47 -9.81 -7.19
CA GLY A 115 5.35 -8.70 -7.52
C GLY A 115 5.15 -8.21 -8.94
N ARG A 116 5.05 -9.12 -9.91
CA ARG A 116 4.83 -8.77 -11.31
C ARG A 116 3.45 -8.14 -11.52
N PHE A 117 2.42 -8.68 -10.89
CA PHE A 117 1.07 -8.15 -10.96
C PHE A 117 1.01 -6.71 -10.41
N VAL A 118 1.56 -6.52 -9.21
CA VAL A 118 1.60 -5.21 -8.55
C VAL A 118 2.36 -4.20 -9.41
N ASN A 119 3.51 -4.60 -9.96
CA ASN A 119 4.29 -3.71 -10.81
C ASN A 119 3.51 -3.26 -12.05
N GLY A 120 2.78 -4.17 -12.68
CA GLY A 120 1.98 -3.85 -13.87
C GLY A 120 0.89 -2.83 -13.55
N VAL A 121 0.14 -3.06 -12.48
CA VAL A 121 -0.92 -2.15 -12.05
C VAL A 121 -0.35 -0.77 -11.69
N LEU A 122 0.70 -0.75 -10.89
CA LEU A 122 1.27 0.51 -10.39
C LEU A 122 1.96 1.31 -11.50
N SER A 123 2.58 0.65 -12.47
CA SER A 123 3.19 1.37 -13.59
C SER A 123 2.15 2.16 -14.37
N THR A 124 0.98 1.54 -14.61
CA THR A 124 -0.14 2.22 -15.25
C THR A 124 -0.64 3.40 -14.42
N LEU A 125 -0.82 3.19 -13.13
CA LEU A 125 -1.34 4.23 -12.23
C LEU A 125 -0.35 5.37 -12.01
N ALA A 126 0.94 5.07 -11.93
CA ALA A 126 1.97 6.10 -11.75
C ALA A 126 1.93 7.12 -12.90
N ALA A 127 1.77 6.64 -14.14
CA ALA A 127 1.66 7.51 -15.30
C ALA A 127 0.43 8.42 -15.22
N ARG A 128 -0.67 7.92 -14.68
CA ARG A 128 -1.90 8.72 -14.54
C ARG A 128 -1.85 9.71 -13.38
N ILE A 129 -1.20 9.32 -12.29
CA ILE A 129 -1.22 10.12 -11.06
C ILE A 129 -0.10 11.16 -11.03
N ARG A 130 1.05 10.83 -11.59
CA ARG A 130 2.26 11.66 -11.48
C ARG A 130 2.78 12.24 -12.79
N ASP A 131 1.98 12.29 -13.78
CA ASP A 131 2.37 12.96 -15.04
C ASP A 131 2.30 14.47 -14.93
#